data_470054dd45ec549de924cf531e796842
#
_entry.id   470054dd45ec549de924cf531e796842
#
_cell.length_a   1.000
_cell.length_b   1.000
_cell.length_c   1.000
_cell.angle_alpha   90.00
_cell.angle_beta   90.00
_cell.angle_gamma   90.00
#
_symmetry.space_group_name_H-M   'P 1'
#
loop_
_entity.id
_entity.type
_entity.pdbx_description
1 polymer ?
#
loop_
_entity_poly.entity_id
_entity_poly.type
_entity_poly.pdbx_seq_one_letter_code
_entity_poly.pdbx_strand_id
1 'polypeptide(L)'
;MSTSAVSIRTLTKLLMFPFLVYLLNYLLLNFANAAFWSFPIDVPMHALGGLSIAYVASHTLGLLGKKNTVMVKSALVKVFMILATVALAAVVWEFYEFLHDYFFGSSYQTGIVDTMKDLFMGLLGGLLFCIVAVRKIPARLAQR
;
A
#
# COMPACT_ATOMS: atom_id res chain seq x y z
N MET A 1 29.49 -15.14 0.36
CA MET A 1 28.29 -14.67 -0.34
C MET A 1 28.16 -13.18 -0.09
N SER A 2 28.48 -12.35 -1.10
CA SER A 2 28.37 -10.88 -0.96
C SER A 2 26.90 -10.49 -0.99
N THR A 3 26.34 -10.11 0.17
CA THR A 3 25.03 -9.48 0.26
C THR A 3 25.16 -8.05 -0.23
N SER A 4 25.07 -7.84 -1.55
CA SER A 4 25.02 -6.48 -2.08
C SER A 4 23.82 -5.76 -1.44
N ALA A 5 24.11 -4.77 -0.62
CA ALA A 5 23.09 -3.93 0.02
C ALA A 5 22.15 -3.33 -1.04
N VAL A 6 20.89 -3.18 -0.71
CA VAL A 6 19.95 -2.46 -1.59
C VAL A 6 20.42 -1.02 -1.68
N SER A 7 20.64 -0.52 -2.89
CA SER A 7 21.11 0.86 -3.09
C SER A 7 20.09 1.85 -2.50
N ILE A 8 20.59 2.90 -1.84
CA ILE A 8 19.77 4.02 -1.32
C ILE A 8 18.85 4.55 -2.42
N ARG A 9 19.37 4.70 -3.65
CA ARG A 9 18.57 5.13 -4.80
C ARG A 9 17.37 4.21 -5.10
N THR A 10 17.54 2.90 -4.92
CA THR A 10 16.44 1.94 -5.10
C THR A 10 15.41 2.07 -4.00
N LEU A 11 15.86 2.21 -2.74
CA LEU A 11 14.99 2.40 -1.58
C LEU A 11 14.18 3.69 -1.71
N THR A 12 14.83 4.81 -2.06
CA THR A 12 14.15 6.09 -2.30
C THR A 12 13.05 5.96 -3.37
N LYS A 13 13.34 5.31 -4.50
CA LYS A 13 12.35 5.11 -5.56
C LYS A 13 11.15 4.26 -5.10
N LEU A 14 11.39 3.25 -4.28
CA LEU A 14 10.31 2.40 -3.75
C LEU A 14 9.42 3.17 -2.78
N LEU A 15 10.00 3.96 -1.89
CA LEU A 15 9.28 4.65 -0.83
C LEU A 15 8.67 5.98 -1.28
N MET A 16 9.09 6.51 -2.43
CA MET A 16 8.59 7.79 -2.94
C MET A 16 7.08 7.77 -3.19
N PHE A 17 6.53 6.66 -3.71
CA PHE A 17 5.11 6.58 -4.00
C PHE A 17 4.23 6.60 -2.73
N PRO A 18 4.41 5.72 -1.73
CA PRO A 18 3.67 5.82 -0.48
C PRO A 18 3.91 7.15 0.26
N PHE A 19 5.12 7.71 0.17
CA PHE A 19 5.41 9.03 0.73
C PHE A 19 4.57 10.14 0.07
N LEU A 20 4.45 10.12 -1.26
CA LEU A 20 3.63 11.11 -1.98
C LEU A 20 2.13 10.95 -1.67
N VAL A 21 1.64 9.72 -1.50
CA VAL A 21 0.26 9.46 -1.08
C VAL A 21 0.03 10.00 0.33
N TYR A 22 0.95 9.74 1.27
CA TYR A 22 0.89 10.28 2.62
C TYR A 22 0.93 11.82 2.63
N LEU A 23 1.85 12.42 1.88
CA LEU A 23 1.96 13.87 1.77
C LEU A 23 0.69 14.49 1.19
N LEU A 24 0.11 13.87 0.16
CA LEU A 24 -1.16 14.32 -0.42
C LEU A 24 -2.28 14.28 0.62
N ASN A 25 -2.41 13.17 1.35
CA ASN A 25 -3.38 13.06 2.44
C ASN A 25 -3.19 14.17 3.48
N TYR A 26 -1.96 14.36 3.94
CA TYR A 26 -1.62 15.41 4.91
C TYR A 26 -1.99 16.81 4.40
N LEU A 27 -1.68 17.13 3.15
CA LEU A 27 -2.00 18.42 2.55
C LEU A 27 -3.52 18.61 2.40
N LEU A 28 -4.25 17.58 1.99
CA LEU A 28 -5.71 17.65 1.86
C LEU A 28 -6.37 17.86 3.24
N LEU A 29 -5.93 17.15 4.26
CA LEU A 29 -6.47 17.28 5.62
C LEU A 29 -6.19 18.67 6.24
N ASN A 30 -5.04 19.26 5.99
CA ASN A 30 -4.65 20.50 6.67
C ASN A 30 -4.94 21.78 5.87
N PHE A 31 -5.01 21.71 4.54
CA PHE A 31 -5.10 22.90 3.68
C PHE A 31 -6.34 22.91 2.77
N ALA A 32 -7.08 21.79 2.67
CA ALA A 32 -8.32 21.81 1.91
C ALA A 32 -9.40 22.61 2.64
N ASN A 33 -10.06 23.51 1.91
CA ASN A 33 -11.11 24.39 2.44
C ASN A 33 -12.32 23.55 2.91
N ALA A 34 -13.05 23.99 3.94
CA ALA A 34 -14.18 23.28 4.53
C ALA A 34 -15.25 22.80 3.53
N ALA A 35 -15.37 23.47 2.36
CA ALA A 35 -16.23 23.02 1.26
C ALA A 35 -15.80 21.66 0.64
N PHE A 36 -14.54 21.26 0.76
CA PHE A 36 -14.01 19.98 0.30
C PHE A 36 -14.35 18.82 1.25
N TRP A 37 -14.65 19.09 2.51
CA TRP A 37 -14.97 18.10 3.53
C TRP A 37 -16.34 17.43 3.36
N SER A 38 -17.20 17.93 2.45
CA SER A 38 -18.42 17.22 2.07
C SER A 38 -18.15 15.96 1.24
N PHE A 39 -16.94 15.82 0.68
CA PHE A 39 -16.51 14.61 -0.02
C PHE A 39 -15.62 13.78 0.93
N PRO A 40 -15.92 12.48 1.14
CA PRO A 40 -15.11 11.62 1.99
C PRO A 40 -13.75 11.33 1.32
N ILE A 41 -12.79 12.25 1.50
CA ILE A 41 -11.42 12.17 0.94
C ILE A 41 -10.71 10.91 1.43
N ASP A 42 -11.04 10.47 2.61
CA ASP A 42 -10.53 9.31 3.29
C ASP A 42 -10.61 8.03 2.43
N VAL A 43 -11.78 7.74 1.89
CA VAL A 43 -12.04 6.57 1.03
C VAL A 43 -11.04 6.43 -0.15
N PRO A 44 -10.87 7.44 -1.02
CA PRO A 44 -9.87 7.36 -2.08
C PRO A 44 -8.43 7.33 -1.55
N MET A 45 -8.14 7.93 -0.40
CA MET A 45 -6.80 7.91 0.17
C MET A 45 -6.41 6.51 0.66
N HIS A 46 -7.31 5.75 1.30
CA HIS A 46 -7.09 4.35 1.64
C HIS A 46 -6.88 3.47 0.40
N ALA A 47 -7.64 3.69 -0.68
CA ALA A 47 -7.42 2.98 -1.95
C ALA A 47 -6.05 3.29 -2.57
N LEU A 48 -5.63 4.55 -2.60
CA LEU A 48 -4.30 4.97 -3.07
C LEU A 48 -3.18 4.44 -2.17
N GLY A 49 -3.39 4.43 -0.86
CA GLY A 49 -2.50 3.83 0.13
C GLY A 49 -2.27 2.35 -0.16
N GLY A 50 -3.34 1.58 -0.28
CA GLY A 50 -3.29 0.16 -0.60
C GLY A 50 -2.59 -0.13 -1.94
N LEU A 51 -2.86 0.67 -2.98
CA LEU A 51 -2.20 0.59 -4.27
C LEU A 51 -0.68 0.87 -4.15
N SER A 52 -0.29 1.88 -3.38
CA SER A 52 1.11 2.25 -3.18
C SER A 52 1.88 1.18 -2.41
N ILE A 53 1.29 0.58 -1.38
CA ILE A 53 1.87 -0.54 -0.62
C ILE A 53 2.00 -1.79 -1.50
N ALA A 54 1.00 -2.10 -2.32
CA ALA A 54 1.07 -3.21 -3.28
C ALA A 54 2.21 -3.02 -4.29
N TYR A 55 2.43 -1.79 -4.77
CA TYR A 55 3.58 -1.43 -5.60
C TYR A 55 4.90 -1.75 -4.90
N VAL A 56 5.08 -1.29 -3.65
CA VAL A 56 6.30 -1.56 -2.86
C VAL A 56 6.50 -3.06 -2.65
N ALA A 57 5.46 -3.77 -2.21
CA ALA A 57 5.51 -5.22 -1.96
C ALA A 57 5.90 -6.00 -3.23
N SER A 58 5.29 -5.67 -4.37
CA SER A 58 5.58 -6.31 -5.67
C SER A 58 7.03 -6.11 -6.10
N HIS A 59 7.55 -4.88 -5.98
CA HIS A 59 8.94 -4.57 -6.34
C HIS A 59 9.94 -5.21 -5.38
N THR A 60 9.63 -5.24 -4.09
CA THR A 60 10.46 -5.90 -3.07
C THR A 60 10.56 -7.39 -3.34
N LEU A 61 9.45 -8.07 -3.61
CA LEU A 61 9.45 -9.48 -4.02
C LEU A 61 10.29 -9.71 -5.28
N GLY A 62 10.21 -8.82 -6.26
CA GLY A 62 11.06 -8.86 -7.46
C GLY A 62 12.56 -8.72 -7.17
N LEU A 63 12.93 -7.85 -6.25
CA LEU A 63 14.34 -7.67 -5.83
C LEU A 63 14.84 -8.89 -5.06
N LEU A 64 14.04 -9.46 -4.16
CA LEU A 64 14.37 -10.67 -3.40
C LEU A 64 14.52 -11.89 -4.33
N GLY A 65 13.68 -11.99 -5.36
CA GLY A 65 13.77 -13.02 -6.38
C GLY A 65 15.07 -12.91 -7.20
N LYS A 66 15.48 -11.70 -7.60
CA LYS A 66 16.74 -11.48 -8.31
C LYS A 66 17.97 -11.84 -7.48
N LYS A 67 17.87 -11.71 -6.15
CA LYS A 67 18.95 -12.10 -5.22
C LYS A 67 18.89 -13.58 -4.81
N ASN A 68 17.98 -14.37 -5.36
CA ASN A 68 17.71 -15.75 -4.96
C ASN A 68 17.40 -15.91 -3.46
N THR A 69 16.98 -14.85 -2.78
CA THR A 69 16.64 -14.88 -1.34
C THR A 69 15.24 -15.45 -1.13
N VAL A 70 14.28 -15.05 -1.98
CA VAL A 70 12.91 -15.57 -1.97
C VAL A 70 12.47 -15.79 -3.41
N MET A 71 12.26 -17.04 -3.81
CA MET A 71 11.79 -17.39 -5.14
C MET A 71 10.33 -17.82 -5.09
N VAL A 72 9.43 -16.91 -5.47
CA VAL A 72 8.00 -17.23 -5.60
C VAL A 72 7.68 -17.43 -7.09
N LYS A 73 7.50 -18.68 -7.50
CA LYS A 73 7.19 -19.05 -8.89
C LYS A 73 5.69 -18.85 -9.22
N SER A 74 4.82 -19.18 -8.29
CA SER A 74 3.37 -19.05 -8.48
C SER A 74 2.91 -17.60 -8.48
N ALA A 75 2.18 -17.20 -9.53
CA ALA A 75 1.55 -15.87 -9.61
C ALA A 75 0.51 -15.67 -8.49
N LEU A 76 -0.26 -16.72 -8.18
CA LEU A 76 -1.26 -16.69 -7.10
C LEU A 76 -0.61 -16.43 -5.74
N VAL A 77 0.50 -17.11 -5.44
CA VAL A 77 1.24 -16.89 -4.19
C VAL A 77 1.81 -15.47 -4.14
N LYS A 78 2.29 -14.93 -5.25
CA LYS A 78 2.74 -13.50 -5.30
C LYS A 78 1.60 -12.55 -4.98
N VAL A 79 0.44 -12.73 -5.63
CA VAL A 79 -0.75 -11.91 -5.36
C VAL A 79 -1.14 -12.01 -3.90
N PHE A 80 -1.19 -13.22 -3.35
CA PHE A 80 -1.50 -13.42 -1.93
C PHE A 80 -0.52 -12.69 -1.01
N MET A 81 0.80 -12.80 -1.25
CA MET A 81 1.81 -12.10 -0.45
C MET A 81 1.67 -10.58 -0.54
N ILE A 82 1.39 -10.04 -1.73
CA ILE A 82 1.17 -8.61 -1.92
C ILE A 82 -0.07 -8.16 -1.12
N LEU A 83 -1.20 -8.86 -1.28
CA LEU A 83 -2.43 -8.50 -0.57
C LEU A 83 -2.31 -8.69 0.95
N ALA A 84 -1.59 -9.70 1.43
CA ALA A 84 -1.30 -9.87 2.85
C ALA A 84 -0.47 -8.70 3.40
N THR A 85 0.50 -8.19 2.63
CA THR A 85 1.28 -7.00 2.99
C THR A 85 0.40 -5.75 3.04
N VAL A 86 -0.50 -5.59 2.06
CA VAL A 86 -1.47 -4.49 2.05
C VAL A 86 -2.40 -4.56 3.26
N ALA A 87 -2.95 -5.75 3.56
CA ALA A 87 -3.83 -5.96 4.71
C ALA A 87 -3.13 -5.59 6.03
N LEU A 88 -1.89 -6.06 6.21
CA LEU A 88 -1.10 -5.74 7.41
C LEU A 88 -0.85 -4.23 7.52
N ALA A 89 -0.48 -3.58 6.42
CA ALA A 89 -0.25 -2.13 6.41
C ALA A 89 -1.53 -1.35 6.72
N ALA A 90 -2.68 -1.76 6.17
CA ALA A 90 -3.96 -1.15 6.45
C ALA A 90 -4.34 -1.29 7.93
N VAL A 91 -4.18 -2.48 8.52
CA VAL A 91 -4.43 -2.69 9.96
C VAL A 91 -3.51 -1.83 10.83
N VAL A 92 -2.23 -1.72 10.48
CA VAL A 92 -1.28 -0.84 11.21
C VAL A 92 -1.70 0.62 11.10
N TRP A 93 -2.24 1.04 9.96
CA TRP A 93 -2.75 2.39 9.79
C TRP A 93 -3.98 2.66 10.67
N GLU A 94 -4.95 1.75 10.73
CA GLU A 94 -6.10 1.87 11.63
C GLU A 94 -5.68 1.95 13.12
N PHE A 95 -4.67 1.17 13.51
CA PHE A 95 -4.08 1.30 14.84
C PHE A 95 -3.45 2.68 15.07
N TYR A 96 -2.77 3.23 14.07
CA TYR A 96 -2.21 4.57 14.16
C TYR A 96 -3.32 5.61 14.39
N GLU A 97 -4.41 5.57 13.64
CA GLU A 97 -5.54 6.49 13.77
C GLU A 97 -6.22 6.35 15.14
N PHE A 98 -6.47 5.11 15.58
CA PHE A 98 -7.02 4.83 16.90
C PHE A 98 -6.14 5.40 18.03
N LEU A 99 -4.82 5.17 17.99
CA LEU A 99 -3.89 5.68 18.99
C LEU A 99 -3.79 7.21 18.95
N HIS A 100 -3.85 7.79 17.75
CA HIS A 100 -3.82 9.24 17.61
C HIS A 100 -5.08 9.87 18.23
N ASP A 101 -6.27 9.30 17.98
CA ASP A 101 -7.50 9.75 18.60
C ASP A 101 -7.47 9.60 20.11
N TYR A 102 -6.98 8.47 20.59
CA TYR A 102 -6.91 8.17 22.04
C TYR A 102 -5.97 9.12 22.78
N PHE A 103 -4.79 9.43 22.24
CA PHE A 103 -3.79 10.24 22.94
C PHE A 103 -3.91 11.74 22.67
N PHE A 104 -4.39 12.15 21.51
CA PHE A 104 -4.40 13.54 21.08
C PHE A 104 -5.80 14.13 20.90
N GLY A 105 -6.86 13.33 21.07
CA GLY A 105 -8.25 13.78 20.96
C GLY A 105 -8.63 14.21 19.55
N SER A 106 -8.00 13.63 18.53
CA SER A 106 -8.41 13.80 17.12
C SER A 106 -9.70 13.00 16.85
N SER A 107 -10.17 13.03 15.62
CA SER A 107 -11.37 12.31 15.16
C SER A 107 -11.09 11.69 13.81
N TYR A 108 -9.96 11.00 13.67
CA TYR A 108 -9.59 10.31 12.43
C TYR A 108 -10.44 9.06 12.23
N GLN A 109 -10.70 8.33 13.31
CA GLN A 109 -11.52 7.12 13.28
C GLN A 109 -12.92 7.43 13.82
N THR A 110 -13.92 7.44 12.93
CA THR A 110 -15.30 7.77 13.30
C THR A 110 -16.11 6.58 13.81
N GLY A 111 -15.51 5.40 13.84
CA GLY A 111 -16.09 4.17 14.39
C GLY A 111 -15.83 2.93 13.53
N ILE A 112 -16.33 1.78 14.01
CA ILE A 112 -16.04 0.47 13.40
C ILE A 112 -16.46 0.36 11.92
N VAL A 113 -17.54 1.03 11.52
CA VAL A 113 -18.00 1.03 10.11
C VAL A 113 -17.00 1.74 9.22
N ASP A 114 -16.40 2.82 9.70
CA ASP A 114 -15.37 3.59 9.02
C ASP A 114 -14.12 2.72 8.84
N THR A 115 -13.59 2.19 9.94
CA THR A 115 -12.47 1.23 9.92
C THR A 115 -12.67 0.09 8.92
N MET A 116 -13.86 -0.54 8.89
CA MET A 116 -14.13 -1.64 7.96
C MET A 116 -14.14 -1.18 6.50
N LYS A 117 -14.69 0.00 6.23
CA LYS A 117 -14.68 0.64 4.91
C LYS A 117 -13.25 0.90 4.44
N ASP A 118 -12.40 1.42 5.30
CA ASP A 118 -11.05 1.84 5.00
C ASP A 118 -10.12 0.63 4.76
N LEU A 119 -10.25 -0.41 5.59
CA LEU A 119 -9.59 -1.71 5.34
C LEU A 119 -10.01 -2.29 3.98
N PHE A 120 -11.32 -2.26 3.66
CA PHE A 120 -11.83 -2.73 2.37
C PHE A 120 -11.27 -1.91 1.21
N MET A 121 -11.25 -0.59 1.30
CA MET A 121 -10.73 0.29 0.26
C MET A 121 -9.23 0.11 0.06
N GLY A 122 -8.47 -0.06 1.13
CA GLY A 122 -7.04 -0.40 1.06
C GLY A 122 -6.79 -1.70 0.31
N LEU A 123 -7.53 -2.76 0.65
CA LEU A 123 -7.46 -4.05 -0.06
C LEU A 123 -7.89 -3.93 -1.53
N LEU A 124 -8.92 -3.17 -1.83
CA LEU A 124 -9.37 -2.92 -3.20
C LEU A 124 -8.28 -2.23 -4.02
N GLY A 125 -7.61 -1.21 -3.48
CA GLY A 125 -6.47 -0.55 -4.11
C GLY A 125 -5.33 -1.52 -4.41
N GLY A 126 -4.98 -2.38 -3.46
CA GLY A 126 -4.00 -3.44 -3.62
C GLY A 126 -4.38 -4.45 -4.71
N LEU A 127 -5.65 -4.86 -4.75
CA LEU A 127 -6.18 -5.79 -5.76
C LEU A 127 -6.14 -5.18 -7.17
N LEU A 128 -6.53 -3.91 -7.32
CA LEU A 128 -6.45 -3.19 -8.59
C LEU A 128 -5.02 -3.13 -9.11
N PHE A 129 -4.05 -2.86 -8.24
CA PHE A 129 -2.64 -2.95 -8.61
C PHE A 129 -2.28 -4.35 -9.11
N CYS A 130 -2.66 -5.41 -8.41
CA CYS A 130 -2.36 -6.79 -8.80
C CYS A 130 -2.94 -7.13 -10.18
N ILE A 131 -4.19 -6.74 -10.46
CA ILE A 131 -4.86 -6.96 -11.76
C ILE A 131 -4.07 -6.28 -12.89
N VAL A 132 -3.67 -5.03 -12.70
CA VAL A 132 -2.88 -4.28 -13.71
C VAL A 132 -1.48 -4.85 -13.87
N ALA A 133 -0.83 -5.24 -12.78
CA ALA A 133 0.53 -5.78 -12.80
C ALA A 133 0.60 -7.15 -13.46
N VAL A 134 -0.36 -8.05 -13.18
CA VAL A 134 -0.44 -9.39 -13.79
C VAL A 134 -0.61 -9.31 -15.31
N ARG A 135 -1.39 -8.36 -15.82
CA ARG A 135 -1.58 -8.16 -17.27
C ARG A 135 -0.30 -7.74 -18.00
N LYS A 136 0.71 -7.22 -17.30
CA LYS A 136 2.01 -6.80 -17.86
C LYS A 136 3.06 -7.91 -17.84
N ILE A 137 2.77 -9.09 -17.29
CA ILE A 137 3.69 -10.24 -17.35
C ILE A 137 3.53 -10.88 -18.74
N PRO A 138 4.56 -10.81 -19.63
CA PRO A 138 4.45 -11.46 -20.94
C PRO A 138 4.23 -12.95 -20.75
N ALA A 139 3.34 -13.52 -21.55
CA ALA A 139 2.99 -14.96 -21.54
C ALA A 139 4.20 -15.91 -21.77
N ARG A 140 5.36 -15.37 -22.09
CA ARG A 140 6.61 -16.12 -22.33
C ARG A 140 7.21 -16.82 -21.10
N LEU A 141 6.73 -16.54 -19.87
CA LEU A 141 7.23 -17.19 -18.66
C LEU A 141 6.34 -18.34 -18.15
N ALA A 142 5.23 -18.62 -18.83
CA ALA A 142 4.34 -19.74 -18.48
C ALA A 142 4.76 -21.08 -19.10
N GLN A 143 5.81 -21.13 -19.92
CA GLN A 143 6.23 -22.32 -20.69
C GLN A 143 7.64 -22.83 -20.35
N ARG A 144 8.14 -22.58 -19.12
CA ARG A 144 9.36 -23.23 -18.64
C ARG A 144 9.17 -23.84 -17.26
#